data_72bf3b50c5708ccad9a2368416c507ff
#
_entry.id   72bf3b50c5708ccad9a2368416c507ff
#
_cell.length_a   1.000
_cell.length_b   1.000
_cell.length_c   1.000
_cell.angle_alpha   90.00
_cell.angle_beta   90.00
_cell.angle_gamma   90.00
#
_symmetry.space_group_name_H-M   'P 1'
#
loop_
_entity.id
_entity.type
_entity.pdbx_description
1 polymer ?
#
loop_
_entity_poly.entity_id
_entity_poly.type
_entity_poly.pdbx_seq_one_letter_code
_entity_poly.pdbx_strand_id
1 'polypeptide(L)'
;MAKFEIKDDVAIIPEGTTEIGEWFFARDYLSLKSVTIPESVTKIGPNAFHQCTSLESIVMPLKGIKEIGYSAFTGCSSLKNIILPKSVTKIEESTFNNCISLKNVNIPKSVTEIGWSAFSGCTSLESISIPESVTKIERST
;
A
#
# COMPACT_ATOMS: atom_id res chain seq x y z
N MET A 1 -7.70 -17.74 -9.90
CA MET A 1 -6.61 -16.96 -9.29
C MET A 1 -5.50 -16.79 -10.29
N ALA A 2 -5.10 -15.56 -10.58
CA ALA A 2 -3.95 -15.33 -11.45
C ALA A 2 -2.70 -15.91 -10.77
N LYS A 3 -1.94 -16.72 -11.51
CA LYS A 3 -0.64 -17.21 -11.03
C LYS A 3 0.36 -16.08 -11.20
N PHE A 4 0.98 -15.66 -10.13
CA PHE A 4 2.13 -14.76 -10.18
C PHE A 4 3.42 -15.55 -9.99
N GLU A 5 4.51 -14.99 -10.45
CA GLU A 5 5.85 -15.58 -10.34
C GLU A 5 6.70 -14.71 -9.41
N ILE A 6 7.47 -15.36 -8.54
CA ILE A 6 8.52 -14.68 -7.77
C ILE A 6 9.86 -15.15 -8.30
N LYS A 7 10.67 -14.21 -8.74
CA LYS A 7 12.02 -14.43 -9.19
C LYS A 7 12.94 -13.39 -8.54
N ASP A 8 14.00 -13.88 -7.91
CA ASP A 8 15.00 -13.05 -7.23
C ASP A 8 14.35 -12.04 -6.22
N ASP A 9 13.38 -12.54 -5.43
CA ASP A 9 12.61 -11.76 -4.46
C ASP A 9 11.72 -10.64 -5.08
N VAL A 10 11.46 -10.71 -6.38
CA VAL A 10 10.59 -9.80 -7.11
C VAL A 10 9.31 -10.53 -7.54
N ALA A 11 8.15 -10.00 -7.19
CA ALA A 11 6.89 -10.52 -7.67
C ALA A 11 6.51 -9.90 -9.01
N ILE A 12 6.25 -10.75 -9.98
CA ILE A 12 5.77 -10.39 -11.32
C ILE A 12 4.30 -10.78 -11.40
N ILE A 13 3.44 -9.79 -11.40
CA ILE A 13 1.99 -9.97 -11.50
C ILE A 13 1.61 -9.94 -12.98
N PRO A 14 0.91 -10.97 -13.48
CA PRO A 14 0.54 -11.02 -14.89
C PRO A 14 -0.33 -9.85 -15.33
N GLU A 15 -0.09 -9.35 -16.54
CA GLU A 15 -0.99 -8.41 -17.19
C GLU A 15 -2.40 -9.01 -17.30
N GLY A 16 -3.42 -8.17 -17.14
CA GLY A 16 -4.81 -8.61 -17.10
C GLY A 16 -5.32 -9.00 -15.71
N THR A 17 -4.43 -9.07 -14.70
CA THR A 17 -4.85 -9.21 -13.30
C THR A 17 -5.63 -7.96 -12.88
N THR A 18 -6.86 -8.14 -12.38
CA THR A 18 -7.75 -7.02 -12.03
C THR A 18 -7.79 -6.71 -10.54
N GLU A 19 -7.38 -7.66 -9.70
CA GLU A 19 -7.41 -7.52 -8.25
C GLU A 19 -6.23 -8.25 -7.60
N ILE A 20 -5.63 -7.61 -6.61
CA ILE A 20 -4.77 -8.25 -5.63
C ILE A 20 -5.64 -8.57 -4.43
N GLY A 21 -5.95 -9.84 -4.22
CA GLY A 21 -6.93 -10.29 -3.23
C GLY A 21 -6.52 -10.07 -1.78
N GLU A 22 -7.45 -10.35 -0.87
CA GLU A 22 -7.20 -10.33 0.56
C GLU A 22 -6.11 -11.33 0.95
N TRP A 23 -5.15 -10.92 1.79
CA TRP A 23 -4.02 -11.73 2.27
C TRP A 23 -3.09 -12.25 1.16
N PHE A 24 -3.13 -11.69 -0.02
CA PHE A 24 -2.49 -12.24 -1.23
C PHE A 24 -0.99 -12.52 -1.06
N PHE A 25 -0.23 -11.60 -0.47
CA PHE A 25 1.21 -11.75 -0.20
C PHE A 25 1.51 -11.87 1.30
N ALA A 26 0.51 -11.89 2.16
CA ALA A 26 0.73 -11.85 3.59
C ALA A 26 1.41 -13.12 4.11
N ARG A 27 2.40 -12.94 4.98
CA ARG A 27 3.14 -13.98 5.72
C ARG A 27 3.96 -14.97 4.88
N ASP A 28 3.46 -15.41 3.74
CA ASP A 28 4.11 -16.48 2.96
C ASP A 28 5.29 -15.97 2.12
N TYR A 29 5.43 -14.65 2.02
CA TYR A 29 6.42 -14.00 1.15
C TYR A 29 7.32 -13.04 1.91
N LEU A 30 7.88 -13.51 3.02
CA LEU A 30 8.76 -12.71 3.89
C LEU A 30 10.04 -12.24 3.19
N SER A 31 10.47 -12.92 2.13
CA SER A 31 11.63 -12.53 1.32
C SER A 31 11.30 -11.53 0.20
N LEU A 32 10.01 -11.29 -0.06
CA LEU A 32 9.58 -10.42 -1.15
C LEU A 32 10.12 -8.99 -0.95
N LYS A 33 10.95 -8.51 -1.89
CA LYS A 33 11.57 -7.18 -1.84
C LYS A 33 10.90 -6.14 -2.70
N SER A 34 10.37 -6.56 -3.84
CA SER A 34 9.68 -5.60 -4.71
C SER A 34 8.52 -6.22 -5.48
N VAL A 35 7.56 -5.38 -5.81
CA VAL A 35 6.38 -5.75 -6.60
C VAL A 35 6.09 -4.62 -7.58
N THR A 36 5.78 -4.98 -8.82
CA THR A 36 5.19 -4.06 -9.79
C THR A 36 3.75 -4.48 -10.04
N ILE A 37 2.83 -3.57 -9.77
CA ILE A 37 1.40 -3.77 -9.98
C ILE A 37 1.04 -3.33 -11.41
N PRO A 38 0.47 -4.21 -12.25
CA PRO A 38 0.11 -3.85 -13.61
C PRO A 38 -1.08 -2.88 -13.68
N GLU A 39 -1.20 -2.16 -14.79
CA GLU A 39 -2.26 -1.16 -15.00
C GLU A 39 -3.69 -1.73 -15.00
N SER A 40 -3.82 -3.03 -15.22
CA SER A 40 -5.11 -3.73 -15.17
C SER A 40 -5.71 -3.86 -13.76
N VAL A 41 -4.89 -3.70 -12.71
CA VAL A 41 -5.35 -3.81 -11.32
C VAL A 41 -6.16 -2.59 -10.91
N THR A 42 -7.37 -2.84 -10.42
CA THR A 42 -8.28 -1.79 -9.94
C THR A 42 -8.49 -1.81 -8.43
N LYS A 43 -8.03 -2.88 -7.76
CA LYS A 43 -8.21 -3.05 -6.32
C LYS A 43 -7.06 -3.81 -5.68
N ILE A 44 -6.63 -3.33 -4.53
CA ILE A 44 -5.77 -4.04 -3.59
C ILE A 44 -6.60 -4.36 -2.36
N GLY A 45 -6.76 -5.65 -2.08
CA GLY A 45 -7.61 -6.14 -1.00
C GLY A 45 -7.05 -5.89 0.40
N PRO A 46 -7.88 -6.09 1.43
CA PRO A 46 -7.44 -5.99 2.82
C PRO A 46 -6.27 -6.92 3.12
N ASN A 47 -5.31 -6.44 3.92
CA ASN A 47 -4.15 -7.22 4.33
C ASN A 47 -3.28 -7.80 3.18
N ALA A 48 -3.42 -7.32 1.96
CA ALA A 48 -2.77 -7.92 0.79
C ALA A 48 -1.25 -8.08 0.93
N PHE A 49 -0.58 -7.16 1.61
CA PHE A 49 0.87 -7.16 1.88
C PHE A 49 1.16 -7.16 3.40
N HIS A 50 0.22 -7.62 4.22
CA HIS A 50 0.37 -7.60 5.67
C HIS A 50 1.62 -8.37 6.11
N GLN A 51 2.51 -7.70 6.89
CA GLN A 51 3.76 -8.27 7.38
C GLN A 51 4.76 -8.70 6.27
N CYS A 52 4.68 -8.10 5.08
CA CYS A 52 5.74 -8.24 4.08
C CYS A 52 6.98 -7.45 4.53
N THR A 53 7.70 -7.99 5.51
CA THR A 53 8.75 -7.26 6.25
C THR A 53 9.98 -6.92 5.42
N SER A 54 10.23 -7.64 4.32
CA SER A 54 11.34 -7.37 3.40
C SER A 54 10.97 -6.48 2.21
N LEU A 55 9.68 -6.12 2.06
CA LEU A 55 9.22 -5.32 0.94
C LEU A 55 9.80 -3.89 1.02
N GLU A 56 10.71 -3.57 0.12
CA GLU A 56 11.40 -2.29 0.06
C GLU A 56 10.74 -1.29 -0.89
N SER A 57 10.15 -1.81 -1.97
CA SER A 57 9.51 -0.99 -2.99
C SER A 57 8.27 -1.65 -3.58
N ILE A 58 7.31 -0.82 -3.91
CA ILE A 58 6.13 -1.21 -4.68
C ILE A 58 5.85 -0.14 -5.72
N VAL A 59 5.71 -0.56 -6.97
CA VAL A 59 5.34 0.31 -8.07
C VAL A 59 3.89 0.07 -8.41
N MET A 60 3.07 1.11 -8.27
CA MET A 60 1.66 1.09 -8.61
C MET A 60 1.40 1.97 -9.85
N PRO A 61 0.40 1.62 -10.67
CA PRO A 61 -0.01 2.50 -11.75
C PRO A 61 -0.50 3.84 -11.18
N LEU A 62 -0.25 4.93 -11.91
CA LEU A 62 -0.63 6.28 -11.47
C LEU A 62 -2.14 6.47 -11.32
N LYS A 63 -2.92 5.66 -12.01
CA LYS A 63 -4.39 5.68 -11.99
C LYS A 63 -4.92 4.26 -12.20
N GLY A 64 -6.18 4.05 -11.90
CA GLY A 64 -6.85 2.75 -12.08
C GLY A 64 -7.20 2.10 -10.76
N ILE A 65 -6.28 2.02 -9.81
CA ILE A 65 -6.56 1.50 -8.46
C ILE A 65 -7.47 2.47 -7.73
N LYS A 66 -8.67 2.03 -7.43
CA LYS A 66 -9.71 2.81 -6.74
C LYS A 66 -9.75 2.52 -5.24
N GLU A 67 -9.38 1.30 -4.86
CA GLU A 67 -9.42 0.84 -3.48
C GLU A 67 -8.09 0.23 -3.07
N ILE A 68 -7.62 0.63 -1.88
CA ILE A 68 -6.57 -0.04 -1.13
C ILE A 68 -7.19 -0.39 0.20
N GLY A 69 -7.34 -1.68 0.48
CA GLY A 69 -8.06 -2.18 1.64
C GLY A 69 -7.36 -1.87 2.97
N TYR A 70 -8.11 -2.00 4.07
CA TYR A 70 -7.58 -1.81 5.41
C TYR A 70 -6.37 -2.73 5.65
N SER A 71 -5.41 -2.25 6.41
CA SER A 71 -4.19 -2.98 6.76
C SER A 71 -3.38 -3.51 5.57
N ALA A 72 -3.61 -3.02 4.35
CA ALA A 72 -2.99 -3.56 3.14
C ALA A 72 -1.46 -3.63 3.23
N PHE A 73 -0.81 -2.67 3.90
CA PHE A 73 0.64 -2.60 4.07
C PHE A 73 1.07 -2.61 5.55
N THR A 74 0.20 -3.03 6.46
CA THR A 74 0.55 -3.11 7.89
C THR A 74 1.80 -3.96 8.09
N GLY A 75 2.78 -3.42 8.79
CA GLY A 75 4.00 -4.14 9.12
C GLY A 75 5.00 -4.30 7.96
N CYS A 76 4.82 -3.59 6.84
CA CYS A 76 5.83 -3.52 5.78
C CYS A 76 7.03 -2.69 6.26
N SER A 77 7.82 -3.28 7.17
CA SER A 77 8.84 -2.56 7.94
C SER A 77 10.05 -2.07 7.14
N SER A 78 10.25 -2.60 5.92
CA SER A 78 11.33 -2.17 5.01
C SER A 78 10.88 -1.19 3.92
N LEU A 79 9.58 -0.94 3.81
CA LEU A 79 9.03 -0.04 2.78
C LEU A 79 9.44 1.40 3.05
N LYS A 80 10.18 2.01 2.12
CA LYS A 80 10.77 3.36 2.29
C LYS A 80 9.93 4.47 1.69
N ASN A 81 9.34 4.21 0.54
CA ASN A 81 8.56 5.19 -0.22
C ASN A 81 7.37 4.52 -0.88
N ILE A 82 6.29 5.25 -1.00
CA ILE A 82 5.11 4.82 -1.74
C ILE A 82 4.47 6.00 -2.45
N ILE A 83 4.09 5.78 -3.70
CA ILE A 83 3.33 6.73 -4.52
C ILE A 83 1.94 6.18 -4.70
N LEU A 84 0.97 6.81 -4.06
CA LEU A 84 -0.43 6.39 -4.16
C LEU A 84 -1.04 6.81 -5.50
N PRO A 85 -1.86 5.93 -6.12
CA PRO A 85 -2.57 6.28 -7.35
C PRO A 85 -3.52 7.45 -7.18
N LYS A 86 -3.64 8.29 -8.22
CA LYS A 86 -4.51 9.48 -8.21
C LYS A 86 -6.02 9.17 -8.19
N SER A 87 -6.39 7.91 -8.30
CA SER A 87 -7.77 7.41 -8.24
C SER A 87 -8.21 6.97 -6.86
N VAL A 88 -7.28 6.88 -5.89
CA VAL A 88 -7.59 6.50 -4.51
C VAL A 88 -8.29 7.66 -3.80
N THR A 89 -9.44 7.40 -3.18
CA THR A 89 -10.25 8.42 -2.51
C THR A 89 -10.18 8.34 -0.99
N LYS A 90 -9.67 7.23 -0.45
CA LYS A 90 -9.58 7.00 0.99
C LYS A 90 -8.31 6.23 1.32
N ILE A 91 -7.66 6.61 2.41
CA ILE A 91 -6.65 5.78 3.07
C ILE A 91 -7.37 5.08 4.22
N GLU A 92 -7.51 3.76 4.10
CA GLU A 92 -8.27 2.96 5.04
C GLU A 92 -7.55 2.76 6.38
N GLU A 93 -8.28 2.19 7.35
CA GLU A 93 -7.75 1.87 8.67
C GLU A 93 -6.46 1.05 8.59
N SER A 94 -5.45 1.47 9.34
CA SER A 94 -4.18 0.78 9.51
C SER A 94 -3.39 0.51 8.22
N THR A 95 -3.72 1.17 7.12
CA THR A 95 -3.11 0.89 5.81
C THR A 95 -1.59 0.83 5.86
N PHE A 96 -0.93 1.77 6.55
CA PHE A 96 0.51 1.85 6.72
C PHE A 96 0.96 1.68 8.18
N ASN A 97 0.15 1.05 9.00
CA ASN A 97 0.49 0.85 10.41
C ASN A 97 1.82 0.09 10.54
N ASN A 98 2.73 0.59 11.38
CA ASN A 98 4.05 0.00 11.60
C ASN A 98 4.93 -0.14 10.33
N CYS A 99 4.76 0.74 9.34
CA CYS A 99 5.72 0.90 8.26
C CYS A 99 6.90 1.75 8.77
N ILE A 100 7.75 1.15 9.61
CA ILE A 100 8.77 1.87 10.40
C ILE A 100 9.85 2.55 9.56
N SER A 101 10.09 2.09 8.34
CA SER A 101 11.09 2.69 7.42
C SER A 101 10.49 3.69 6.44
N LEU A 102 9.17 3.88 6.46
CA LEU A 102 8.48 4.75 5.51
C LEU A 102 8.87 6.22 5.75
N LYS A 103 9.52 6.81 4.76
CA LYS A 103 10.01 8.20 4.81
C LYS A 103 9.12 9.18 4.08
N ASN A 104 8.56 8.75 2.97
CA ASN A 104 7.78 9.60 2.08
C ASN A 104 6.51 8.91 1.63
N VAL A 105 5.41 9.63 1.74
CA VAL A 105 4.10 9.27 1.19
C VAL A 105 3.55 10.50 0.48
N ASN A 106 3.17 10.36 -0.77
CA ASN A 106 2.36 11.38 -1.41
C ASN A 106 0.88 11.03 -1.23
N ILE A 107 0.11 11.93 -0.66
CA ILE A 107 -1.33 11.77 -0.57
C ILE A 107 -1.95 12.54 -1.73
N PRO A 108 -2.58 11.86 -2.69
CA PRO A 108 -3.15 12.54 -3.85
C PRO A 108 -4.36 13.40 -3.47
N LYS A 109 -4.65 14.42 -4.27
CA LYS A 109 -5.79 15.33 -4.08
C LYS A 109 -7.15 14.65 -4.18
N SER A 110 -7.21 13.40 -4.64
CA SER A 110 -8.41 12.57 -4.66
C SER A 110 -8.82 12.07 -3.28
N VAL A 111 -7.89 12.04 -2.31
CA VAL A 111 -8.15 11.52 -0.97
C VAL A 111 -8.96 12.52 -0.15
N THR A 112 -10.06 12.05 0.43
CA THR A 112 -10.96 12.85 1.28
C THR A 112 -10.97 12.39 2.72
N GLU A 113 -10.49 11.18 3.02
CA GLU A 113 -10.53 10.59 4.34
C GLU A 113 -9.27 9.78 4.64
N ILE A 114 -8.77 9.90 5.86
CA ILE A 114 -7.66 9.10 6.39
C ILE A 114 -8.17 8.34 7.62
N GLY A 115 -8.13 7.03 7.55
CA GLY A 115 -8.67 6.12 8.56
C GLY A 115 -7.81 5.98 9.81
N TRP A 116 -8.34 5.27 10.78
CA TRP A 116 -7.72 5.02 12.09
C TRP A 116 -6.34 4.38 11.94
N SER A 117 -5.38 4.88 12.69
CA SER A 117 -4.03 4.32 12.75
C SER A 117 -3.34 4.16 11.39
N ALA A 118 -3.79 4.90 10.38
CA ALA A 118 -3.29 4.75 9.01
C ALA A 118 -1.76 4.87 8.90
N PHE A 119 -1.14 5.74 9.70
CA PHE A 119 0.31 5.96 9.76
C PHE A 119 0.90 5.71 11.16
N SER A 120 0.15 5.07 12.05
CA SER A 120 0.63 4.77 13.41
C SER A 120 1.90 3.90 13.34
N GLY A 121 2.93 4.26 14.10
CA GLY A 121 4.19 3.53 14.08
C GLY A 121 5.11 3.79 12.87
N CYS A 122 4.78 4.73 11.99
CA CYS A 122 5.65 5.16 10.90
C CYS A 122 6.77 6.08 11.45
N THR A 123 7.69 5.51 12.22
CA THR A 123 8.68 6.27 13.00
C THR A 123 9.74 6.98 12.17
N SER A 124 9.92 6.61 10.90
CA SER A 124 10.84 7.29 9.98
C SER A 124 10.18 8.41 9.16
N LEU A 125 8.87 8.59 9.29
CA LEU A 125 8.13 9.61 8.55
C LEU A 125 8.41 10.99 9.16
N GLU A 126 9.18 11.81 8.45
CA GLU A 126 9.60 13.14 8.93
C GLU A 126 8.55 14.20 8.65
N SER A 127 7.88 14.10 7.52
CA SER A 127 6.83 15.02 7.12
C SER A 127 5.82 14.34 6.20
N ILE A 128 4.60 14.81 6.28
CA ILE A 128 3.53 14.39 5.38
C ILE A 128 2.72 15.62 4.98
N SER A 129 2.47 15.76 3.69
CA SER A 129 1.61 16.83 3.19
C SER A 129 0.18 16.31 3.06
N ILE A 130 -0.72 16.89 3.83
CA ILE A 130 -2.14 16.55 3.78
C ILE A 130 -2.83 17.52 2.81
N PRO A 131 -3.41 17.01 1.71
CA PRO A 131 -4.08 17.88 0.74
C PRO A 131 -5.36 18.47 1.32
N GLU A 132 -5.78 19.64 0.81
CA GLU A 132 -7.00 20.31 1.23
C GLU A 132 -8.29 19.49 1.03
N SER A 133 -8.23 18.49 0.14
CA SER A 133 -9.33 17.54 -0.10
C SER A 133 -9.66 16.67 1.10
N VAL A 134 -8.71 16.47 2.01
CA VAL A 134 -8.93 15.65 3.22
C VAL A 134 -9.78 16.42 4.21
N THR A 135 -10.99 15.94 4.45
CA THR A 135 -11.95 16.54 5.38
C THR A 135 -12.13 15.75 6.67
N LYS A 136 -11.58 14.52 6.72
CA LYS A 136 -11.69 13.66 7.88
C LYS A 136 -10.39 12.91 8.15
N ILE A 137 -9.87 13.03 9.35
CA ILE A 137 -8.72 12.27 9.87
C ILE A 137 -9.18 11.61 11.18
N GLU A 138 -9.10 10.29 11.21
CA GLU A 138 -9.48 9.51 12.38
C GLU A 138 -8.37 9.48 13.44
N ARG A 139 -8.69 8.88 14.60
CA ARG A 139 -7.78 8.83 15.75
C ARG A 139 -6.51 8.00 15.47
N SER A 140 -5.46 8.33 16.20
CA SER A 140 -4.19 7.61 16.19
C SER A 140 -3.53 7.53 14.81
N THR A 141 -3.89 8.44 13.92
CA THR A 141 -3.30 8.54 12.59
C THR A 141 -1.89 9.10 12.67
#